data_706a65efc02bbfa7bf401c758b17095b
#
_entry.id   706a65efc02bbfa7bf401c758b17095b
#
_cell.length_a   1.000
_cell.length_b   1.000
_cell.length_c   1.000
_cell.angle_alpha   90.00
_cell.angle_beta   90.00
_cell.angle_gamma   90.00
#
_symmetry.space_group_name_H-M   'P 1'
#
loop_
_entity.id
_entity.type
_entity.pdbx_description
1 polymer ?
#
loop_
_entity_poly.entity_id
_entity_poly.type
_entity_poly.pdbx_seq_one_letter_code
_entity_poly.pdbx_strand_id
1 'polypeptide(L)'
;HLSLRRQRQMCIRDRCKYVLITDEKGGVINDPILLKLAEDHFWLSIADSDVLLWAKGVAVHSNMDVQICEPDVSPLQLQGPKSREILRQAFGDIPADLKYYRFIEYVWDGIPLVISRTGWSSELGYEIFLRDGEKGDLLWEHIMKVGAPLGLKPGHTSSIRRIEAAMLSYNADMTTADNPYELGMDRLVVCDGSFDFIGKKSLQKIKKEGVKRNFVGLEISGEPLIGSNDERWSVIKNREKVGYITSA
;
A
#
# COMPACT_ATOMS: atom_id res chain seq x y z
N HIS A 1 -17.26 1.84 25.34
CA HIS A 1 -18.15 1.78 24.16
C HIS A 1 -17.62 2.51 22.91
N LEU A 2 -16.85 3.59 23.07
CA LEU A 2 -16.22 4.32 21.94
C LEU A 2 -15.03 3.56 21.32
N SER A 3 -14.28 2.79 22.11
CA SER A 3 -13.18 1.96 21.65
C SER A 3 -13.65 0.81 20.74
N LEU A 4 -14.77 0.17 21.13
CA LEU A 4 -15.39 -0.90 20.32
C LEU A 4 -15.97 -0.38 19.00
N ARG A 5 -16.47 0.86 18.95
CA ARG A 5 -16.91 1.49 17.70
C ARG A 5 -15.75 1.80 16.74
N ARG A 6 -14.58 2.26 17.25
CA ARG A 6 -13.39 2.47 16.42
C ARG A 6 -12.78 1.14 15.94
N GLN A 7 -12.75 0.11 16.79
CA GLN A 7 -12.36 -1.24 16.36
C GLN A 7 -13.34 -1.81 15.33
N ARG A 8 -14.65 -1.61 15.49
CA ARG A 8 -15.64 -1.98 14.46
C ARG A 8 -15.48 -1.22 13.15
N GLN A 9 -15.01 0.03 13.16
CA GLN A 9 -14.68 0.76 11.93
C GLN A 9 -13.42 0.22 11.23
N MET A 10 -12.49 -0.41 11.95
CA MET A 10 -11.36 -1.13 11.35
C MET A 10 -11.79 -2.41 10.62
N CYS A 11 -12.96 -2.94 10.93
CA CYS A 11 -13.41 -4.26 10.55
C CYS A 11 -14.67 -4.27 9.67
N ILE A 12 -14.94 -3.21 8.90
CA ILE A 12 -16.05 -3.25 7.94
C ILE A 12 -15.62 -4.09 6.74
N ARG A 13 -16.34 -5.19 6.49
CA ARG A 13 -16.23 -5.99 5.26
C ARG A 13 -16.35 -5.05 4.04
N ASP A 14 -15.65 -5.33 2.95
CA ASP A 14 -15.59 -4.52 1.73
C ASP A 14 -14.73 -3.22 1.82
N ARG A 15 -14.01 -2.99 2.92
CA ARG A 15 -13.06 -1.88 3.05
C ARG A 15 -11.62 -2.33 2.97
N CYS A 16 -10.85 -1.58 2.18
CA CYS A 16 -9.41 -1.58 2.29
C CYS A 16 -8.97 -0.57 3.34
N LYS A 17 -7.80 -0.79 3.92
CA LYS A 17 -7.18 0.16 4.84
C LYS A 17 -5.67 0.17 4.65
N TYR A 18 -5.10 1.36 4.50
CA TYR A 18 -3.66 1.55 4.58
C TYR A 18 -3.22 1.44 6.04
N VAL A 19 -2.31 0.55 6.32
CA VAL A 19 -1.83 0.26 7.67
C VAL A 19 -0.31 0.21 7.70
N LEU A 20 0.28 0.29 8.89
CA LEU A 20 1.71 0.15 9.11
C LEU A 20 1.96 -1.11 9.94
N ILE A 21 3.00 -1.84 9.57
CA ILE A 21 3.59 -2.91 10.37
C ILE A 21 4.89 -2.37 10.96
N THR A 22 5.05 -2.47 12.28
CA THR A 22 6.22 -1.95 12.98
C THR A 22 6.92 -3.03 13.77
N ASP A 23 8.22 -2.87 13.96
CA ASP A 23 9.02 -3.66 14.89
C ASP A 23 8.85 -3.18 16.35
N GLU A 24 9.51 -3.84 17.29
CA GLU A 24 9.44 -3.52 18.72
C GLU A 24 10.07 -2.16 19.07
N LYS A 25 10.90 -1.59 18.18
CA LYS A 25 11.51 -0.26 18.33
C LYS A 25 10.68 0.84 17.69
N GLY A 26 9.60 0.46 16.98
CA GLY A 26 8.73 1.38 16.25
C GLY A 26 9.21 1.69 14.83
N GLY A 27 10.20 0.95 14.33
CA GLY A 27 10.65 1.02 12.94
C GLY A 27 9.63 0.41 12.00
N VAL A 28 9.48 0.96 10.79
CA VAL A 28 8.51 0.48 9.80
C VAL A 28 9.03 -0.76 9.10
N ILE A 29 8.33 -1.88 9.25
CA ILE A 29 8.62 -3.13 8.53
C ILE A 29 7.99 -3.11 7.13
N ASN A 30 6.77 -2.59 7.02
CA ASN A 30 6.06 -2.40 5.75
C ASN A 30 4.79 -1.57 5.94
N ASP A 31 4.18 -1.15 4.83
CA ASP A 31 3.01 -0.28 4.76
C ASP A 31 1.89 -0.85 3.87
N PRO A 32 1.35 -2.02 4.17
CA PRO A 32 0.40 -2.72 3.31
C PRO A 32 -0.97 -2.03 3.21
N ILE A 33 -1.70 -2.43 2.16
CA ILE A 33 -3.14 -2.29 2.11
C ILE A 33 -3.77 -3.56 2.71
N LEU A 34 -4.51 -3.40 3.79
CA LEU A 34 -5.28 -4.46 4.43
C LEU A 34 -6.66 -4.56 3.76
N LEU A 35 -7.02 -5.77 3.30
CA LEU A 35 -8.37 -6.13 2.85
C LEU A 35 -8.98 -7.12 3.84
N LYS A 36 -10.16 -6.83 4.35
CA LYS A 36 -10.91 -7.78 5.19
C LYS A 36 -11.92 -8.53 4.35
N LEU A 37 -11.59 -9.75 3.94
CA LEU A 37 -12.45 -10.60 3.10
C LEU A 37 -13.58 -11.26 3.90
N ALA A 38 -13.28 -11.72 5.12
CA ALA A 38 -14.26 -12.28 6.05
C ALA A 38 -14.00 -11.83 7.50
N GLU A 39 -14.75 -12.35 8.46
CA GLU A 39 -14.57 -11.99 9.87
C GLU A 39 -13.16 -12.35 10.38
N ASP A 40 -12.63 -13.46 9.90
CA ASP A 40 -11.36 -14.07 10.26
C ASP A 40 -10.38 -14.21 9.08
N HIS A 41 -10.68 -13.60 7.93
CA HIS A 41 -9.87 -13.70 6.72
C HIS A 41 -9.43 -12.33 6.22
N PHE A 42 -8.12 -12.11 6.18
CA PHE A 42 -7.50 -10.85 5.81
C PHE A 42 -6.42 -11.06 4.76
N TRP A 43 -6.31 -10.12 3.83
CA TRP A 43 -5.17 -9.99 2.95
C TRP A 43 -4.37 -8.75 3.29
N LEU A 44 -3.06 -8.86 3.14
CA LEU A 44 -2.12 -7.76 3.13
C LEU A 44 -1.54 -7.66 1.72
N SER A 45 -1.91 -6.64 0.97
CA SER A 45 -1.26 -6.31 -0.29
C SER A 45 -0.06 -5.43 0.02
N ILE A 46 1.13 -5.94 -0.22
CA ILE A 46 2.40 -5.36 0.22
C ILE A 46 3.38 -5.19 -0.93
N ALA A 47 4.32 -4.27 -0.74
CA ALA A 47 5.53 -4.22 -1.53
C ALA A 47 6.48 -5.38 -1.17
N ASP A 48 7.49 -5.59 -2.00
CA ASP A 48 8.52 -6.61 -1.82
C ASP A 48 9.19 -6.51 -0.44
N SER A 49 9.00 -7.55 0.38
CA SER A 49 9.56 -7.62 1.73
C SER A 49 9.38 -9.01 2.35
N ASP A 50 10.08 -9.27 3.44
CA ASP A 50 10.01 -10.53 4.22
C ASP A 50 8.83 -10.59 5.21
N VAL A 51 7.75 -9.83 5.00
CA VAL A 51 6.60 -9.78 5.92
C VAL A 51 5.99 -11.15 6.16
N LEU A 52 5.95 -12.02 5.16
CA LEU A 52 5.43 -13.39 5.33
C LEU A 52 6.21 -14.16 6.40
N LEU A 53 7.54 -14.15 6.32
CA LEU A 53 8.41 -14.87 7.28
C LEU A 53 8.37 -14.20 8.64
N TRP A 54 8.37 -12.86 8.67
CA TRP A 54 8.25 -12.11 9.93
C TRP A 54 6.93 -12.41 10.64
N ALA A 55 5.80 -12.37 9.94
CA ALA A 55 4.48 -12.64 10.50
C ALA A 55 4.37 -14.09 11.01
N LYS A 56 4.90 -15.06 10.26
CA LYS A 56 4.98 -16.46 10.71
C LYS A 56 5.81 -16.59 11.99
N GLY A 57 6.96 -15.91 12.06
CA GLY A 57 7.83 -15.91 13.24
C GLY A 57 7.12 -15.32 14.48
N VAL A 58 6.40 -14.22 14.31
CA VAL A 58 5.58 -13.61 15.37
C VAL A 58 4.45 -14.56 15.81
N ALA A 59 3.78 -15.20 14.87
CA ALA A 59 2.65 -16.09 15.15
C ALA A 59 3.05 -17.29 16.01
N VAL A 60 4.25 -17.86 15.83
CA VAL A 60 4.75 -19.03 16.61
C VAL A 60 4.68 -18.80 18.12
N HIS A 61 4.87 -17.57 18.57
CA HIS A 61 4.90 -17.23 20.01
C HIS A 61 3.69 -16.41 20.47
N SER A 62 2.70 -16.21 19.60
CA SER A 62 1.55 -15.37 19.93
C SER A 62 0.43 -16.08 20.67
N ASN A 63 0.42 -17.41 20.72
CA ASN A 63 -0.69 -18.25 21.16
C ASN A 63 -2.00 -17.99 20.38
N MET A 64 -1.91 -17.46 19.16
CA MET A 64 -3.06 -17.24 18.28
C MET A 64 -3.22 -18.44 17.36
N ASP A 65 -4.46 -18.91 17.19
CA ASP A 65 -4.81 -19.89 16.15
C ASP A 65 -4.95 -19.13 14.83
N VAL A 66 -3.84 -19.03 14.09
CA VAL A 66 -3.77 -18.26 12.83
C VAL A 66 -2.95 -19.02 11.80
N GLN A 67 -3.48 -19.08 10.57
CA GLN A 67 -2.77 -19.57 9.39
C GLN A 67 -2.29 -18.39 8.55
N ILE A 68 -0.99 -18.35 8.26
CA ILE A 68 -0.37 -17.30 7.46
C ILE A 68 0.27 -17.94 6.24
N CYS A 69 -0.17 -17.54 5.05
CA CYS A 69 0.34 -18.04 3.77
C CYS A 69 0.34 -16.95 2.71
N GLU A 70 1.14 -17.13 1.70
CA GLU A 70 1.02 -16.40 0.46
C GLU A 70 0.04 -17.16 -0.44
N PRO A 71 -1.08 -16.55 -0.84
CA PRO A 71 -2.04 -17.21 -1.71
C PRO A 71 -1.58 -17.17 -3.17
N ASP A 72 -2.12 -18.08 -4.01
CA ASP A 72 -2.01 -17.98 -5.46
C ASP A 72 -2.93 -16.85 -5.96
N VAL A 73 -2.39 -15.64 -5.95
CA VAL A 73 -3.09 -14.41 -6.36
C VAL A 73 -2.16 -13.55 -7.18
N SER A 74 -2.58 -13.19 -8.38
CA SER A 74 -1.84 -12.32 -9.29
C SER A 74 -2.49 -10.94 -9.35
N PRO A 75 -1.87 -9.89 -8.80
CA PRO A 75 -2.40 -8.53 -8.87
C PRO A 75 -2.13 -7.89 -10.24
N LEU A 76 -3.14 -7.22 -10.79
CA LEU A 76 -3.06 -6.40 -11.98
C LEU A 76 -3.59 -5.00 -11.65
N GLN A 77 -2.85 -3.95 -12.02
CA GLN A 77 -3.27 -2.58 -11.82
C GLN A 77 -3.80 -1.97 -13.10
N LEU A 78 -5.02 -1.42 -13.04
CA LEU A 78 -5.62 -0.60 -14.08
C LEU A 78 -5.68 0.85 -13.59
N GLN A 79 -4.79 1.71 -14.09
CA GLN A 79 -4.62 3.07 -13.59
C GLN A 79 -4.78 4.10 -14.70
N GLY A 80 -5.29 5.28 -14.35
CA GLY A 80 -5.43 6.43 -15.23
C GLY A 80 -6.87 6.94 -15.37
N PRO A 81 -7.10 8.06 -16.03
CA PRO A 81 -8.38 8.78 -16.04
C PRO A 81 -9.53 7.98 -16.66
N LYS A 82 -9.24 7.05 -17.56
CA LYS A 82 -10.25 6.20 -18.23
C LYS A 82 -10.40 4.82 -17.58
N SER A 83 -9.71 4.54 -16.49
CA SER A 83 -9.75 3.24 -15.83
C SER A 83 -11.15 2.80 -15.43
N ARG A 84 -11.99 3.74 -14.94
CA ARG A 84 -13.40 3.45 -14.60
C ARG A 84 -14.22 3.02 -15.81
N GLU A 85 -14.04 3.69 -16.94
CA GLU A 85 -14.75 3.36 -18.17
C GLU A 85 -14.34 1.98 -18.69
N ILE A 86 -13.04 1.71 -18.70
CA ILE A 86 -12.50 0.42 -19.10
C ILE A 86 -13.02 -0.69 -18.17
N LEU A 87 -12.97 -0.46 -16.85
CA LEU A 87 -13.46 -1.45 -15.88
C LEU A 87 -14.95 -1.72 -16.06
N ARG A 88 -15.75 -0.66 -16.34
CA ARG A 88 -17.20 -0.79 -16.61
C ARG A 88 -17.47 -1.64 -17.85
N GLN A 89 -16.73 -1.43 -18.92
CA GLN A 89 -16.87 -2.21 -20.14
C GLN A 89 -16.41 -3.67 -19.95
N ALA A 90 -15.38 -3.89 -19.13
CA ALA A 90 -14.82 -5.22 -18.87
C ALA A 90 -15.66 -6.04 -17.88
N PHE A 91 -16.14 -5.43 -16.81
CA PHE A 91 -16.75 -6.14 -15.67
C PHE A 91 -18.10 -5.56 -15.21
N GLY A 92 -18.61 -4.52 -15.86
CA GLY A 92 -19.90 -3.89 -15.51
C GLY A 92 -19.81 -2.79 -14.46
N ASP A 93 -21.00 -2.28 -14.09
CA ASP A 93 -21.12 -1.10 -13.24
C ASP A 93 -20.68 -1.34 -11.79
N ILE A 94 -20.95 -2.51 -11.24
CA ILE A 94 -20.71 -2.79 -9.81
C ILE A 94 -19.22 -2.58 -9.43
N PRO A 95 -18.24 -3.20 -10.11
CA PRO A 95 -16.83 -2.95 -9.82
C PRO A 95 -16.42 -1.52 -10.18
N ALA A 96 -16.93 -0.96 -11.28
CA ALA A 96 -16.56 0.37 -11.75
C ALA A 96 -16.98 1.50 -10.80
N ASP A 97 -18.08 1.32 -10.06
CA ASP A 97 -18.61 2.32 -9.14
C ASP A 97 -18.14 2.14 -7.68
N LEU A 98 -17.15 1.29 -7.45
CA LEU A 98 -16.50 1.15 -6.15
C LEU A 98 -15.99 2.52 -5.66
N LYS A 99 -16.27 2.81 -4.39
CA LYS A 99 -15.73 4.00 -3.71
C LYS A 99 -14.27 3.79 -3.37
N TYR A 100 -13.53 4.87 -3.23
CA TYR A 100 -12.12 4.86 -2.84
C TYR A 100 -11.91 4.06 -1.53
N TYR A 101 -10.91 3.21 -1.51
CA TYR A 101 -10.61 2.25 -0.44
C TYR A 101 -11.77 1.27 -0.16
N ARG A 102 -12.45 0.82 -1.23
CA ARG A 102 -13.40 -0.29 -1.19
C ARG A 102 -12.96 -1.39 -2.12
N PHE A 103 -13.38 -2.60 -1.84
CA PHE A 103 -13.19 -3.76 -2.72
C PHE A 103 -14.46 -4.59 -2.80
N ILE A 104 -14.49 -5.50 -3.77
CA ILE A 104 -15.55 -6.48 -3.96
C ILE A 104 -14.93 -7.81 -4.37
N GLU A 105 -15.45 -8.92 -3.86
CA GLU A 105 -15.26 -10.23 -4.46
C GLU A 105 -16.17 -10.34 -5.67
N TYR A 106 -15.61 -10.73 -6.80
CA TYR A 106 -16.30 -10.72 -8.09
C TYR A 106 -15.99 -12.01 -8.85
N VAL A 107 -16.92 -12.48 -9.65
CA VAL A 107 -16.71 -13.62 -10.54
C VAL A 107 -16.92 -13.13 -11.97
N TRP A 108 -15.89 -13.25 -12.80
CA TRP A 108 -15.94 -12.94 -14.21
C TRP A 108 -15.72 -14.22 -15.00
N ASP A 109 -16.73 -14.64 -15.80
CA ASP A 109 -16.69 -15.85 -16.62
C ASP A 109 -16.21 -17.09 -15.85
N GLY A 110 -16.72 -17.27 -14.62
CA GLY A 110 -16.32 -18.35 -13.72
C GLY A 110 -14.98 -18.14 -13.01
N ILE A 111 -14.26 -17.07 -13.30
CA ILE A 111 -12.94 -16.77 -12.75
C ILE A 111 -13.13 -15.89 -11.48
N PRO A 112 -12.62 -16.32 -10.31
CA PRO A 112 -12.75 -15.54 -9.09
C PRO A 112 -11.74 -14.41 -9.05
N LEU A 113 -12.24 -13.19 -8.79
CA LEU A 113 -11.46 -11.96 -8.67
C LEU A 113 -11.75 -11.28 -7.33
N VAL A 114 -10.81 -10.49 -6.87
CA VAL A 114 -11.07 -9.39 -5.93
C VAL A 114 -10.70 -8.10 -6.65
N ILE A 115 -11.62 -7.14 -6.69
CA ILE A 115 -11.38 -5.85 -7.34
C ILE A 115 -11.46 -4.77 -6.28
N SER A 116 -10.40 -3.99 -6.12
CA SER A 116 -10.33 -2.88 -5.19
C SER A 116 -10.17 -1.53 -5.90
N ARG A 117 -10.71 -0.47 -5.26
CA ARG A 117 -10.49 0.90 -5.69
C ARG A 117 -9.28 1.49 -4.96
N THR A 118 -8.12 0.91 -5.24
CA THR A 118 -6.80 1.25 -4.73
C THR A 118 -5.80 1.36 -5.87
N GLY A 119 -4.57 1.74 -5.57
CA GLY A 119 -3.49 1.85 -6.54
C GLY A 119 -2.34 2.69 -5.99
N TRP A 120 -1.20 2.61 -6.66
CA TRP A 120 0.03 3.27 -6.24
C TRP A 120 0.50 4.32 -7.27
N SER A 121 -0.43 5.12 -7.77
CA SER A 121 -0.16 6.12 -8.80
C SER A 121 -0.78 7.49 -8.53
N SER A 122 -1.59 7.60 -7.45
CA SER A 122 -2.46 8.75 -7.18
C SER A 122 -3.49 9.08 -8.28
N GLU A 123 -3.56 8.25 -9.29
CA GLU A 123 -4.54 8.36 -10.37
C GLU A 123 -5.83 7.63 -10.01
N LEU A 124 -6.89 7.89 -10.79
CA LEU A 124 -8.07 7.06 -10.79
C LEU A 124 -7.66 5.64 -11.18
N GLY A 125 -7.91 4.65 -10.32
CA GLY A 125 -7.45 3.30 -10.63
C GLY A 125 -8.08 2.23 -9.77
N TYR A 126 -7.79 1.01 -10.17
CA TYR A 126 -8.26 -0.22 -9.55
C TYR A 126 -7.13 -1.24 -9.52
N GLU A 127 -7.17 -2.10 -8.53
CA GLU A 127 -6.33 -3.29 -8.47
C GLU A 127 -7.23 -4.50 -8.60
N ILE A 128 -6.87 -5.40 -9.50
CA ILE A 128 -7.61 -6.60 -9.83
C ILE A 128 -6.75 -7.78 -9.40
N PHE A 129 -7.16 -8.47 -8.37
CA PHE A 129 -6.47 -9.62 -7.81
C PHE A 129 -7.08 -10.89 -8.40
N LEU A 130 -6.37 -11.50 -9.32
CA LEU A 130 -6.75 -12.78 -9.93
C LEU A 130 -6.47 -13.92 -8.95
N ARG A 131 -7.48 -14.74 -8.63
CA ARG A 131 -7.39 -15.86 -7.68
C ARG A 131 -7.19 -17.22 -8.38
N ASP A 132 -6.84 -17.20 -9.64
CA ASP A 132 -6.54 -18.37 -10.46
C ASP A 132 -5.44 -17.98 -11.46
N GLY A 133 -4.19 -18.22 -11.08
CA GLY A 133 -3.02 -17.79 -11.85
C GLY A 133 -2.98 -18.35 -13.27
N GLU A 134 -3.60 -19.52 -13.52
CA GLU A 134 -3.68 -20.12 -14.87
C GLU A 134 -4.53 -19.29 -15.85
N LYS A 135 -5.34 -18.37 -15.36
CA LYS A 135 -6.21 -17.49 -16.16
C LYS A 135 -5.62 -16.09 -16.40
N GLY A 136 -4.33 -15.90 -16.12
CA GLY A 136 -3.67 -14.61 -16.26
C GLY A 136 -3.74 -14.04 -17.66
N ASP A 137 -3.39 -14.82 -18.67
CA ASP A 137 -3.43 -14.39 -20.06
C ASP A 137 -4.85 -14.03 -20.52
N LEU A 138 -5.85 -14.83 -20.13
CA LEU A 138 -7.23 -14.59 -20.47
C LEU A 138 -7.73 -13.25 -19.91
N LEU A 139 -7.42 -12.98 -18.64
CA LEU A 139 -7.77 -11.70 -17.98
C LEU A 139 -7.06 -10.52 -18.63
N TRP A 140 -5.76 -10.66 -18.91
CA TRP A 140 -4.96 -9.63 -19.57
C TRP A 140 -5.51 -9.30 -20.96
N GLU A 141 -5.72 -10.30 -21.81
CA GLU A 141 -6.22 -10.11 -23.15
C GLU A 141 -7.62 -9.48 -23.15
N HIS A 142 -8.50 -9.88 -22.21
CA HIS A 142 -9.82 -9.29 -22.09
C HIS A 142 -9.73 -7.77 -21.77
N ILE A 143 -8.93 -7.40 -20.76
CA ILE A 143 -8.77 -6.00 -20.38
C ILE A 143 -8.13 -5.19 -21.51
N MET A 144 -7.09 -5.72 -22.15
CA MET A 144 -6.43 -5.06 -23.27
C MET A 144 -7.36 -4.88 -24.48
N LYS A 145 -8.17 -5.88 -24.82
CA LYS A 145 -9.15 -5.81 -25.90
C LYS A 145 -10.19 -4.72 -25.67
N VAL A 146 -10.72 -4.65 -24.45
CA VAL A 146 -11.71 -3.62 -24.05
C VAL A 146 -11.07 -2.24 -23.96
N GLY A 147 -9.85 -2.16 -23.44
CA GLY A 147 -9.20 -0.89 -23.14
C GLY A 147 -8.48 -0.24 -24.33
N ALA A 148 -8.05 -1.03 -25.33
CA ALA A 148 -7.29 -0.51 -26.47
C ALA A 148 -8.02 0.64 -27.22
N PRO A 149 -9.32 0.56 -27.51
CA PRO A 149 -10.05 1.68 -28.15
C PRO A 149 -10.10 2.94 -27.28
N LEU A 150 -9.94 2.81 -25.97
CA LEU A 150 -9.89 3.90 -25.01
C LEU A 150 -8.47 4.40 -24.75
N GLY A 151 -7.47 3.84 -25.43
CA GLY A 151 -6.06 4.20 -25.34
C GLY A 151 -5.30 3.53 -24.20
N LEU A 152 -5.80 2.39 -23.67
CA LEU A 152 -5.07 1.57 -22.71
C LEU A 152 -3.78 1.05 -23.35
N LYS A 153 -2.71 1.11 -22.59
CA LYS A 153 -1.40 0.56 -22.98
C LYS A 153 -0.83 -0.25 -21.82
N PRO A 154 -0.04 -1.30 -22.12
CA PRO A 154 0.78 -1.93 -21.10
C PRO A 154 1.69 -0.90 -20.42
N GLY A 155 1.90 -1.07 -19.15
CA GLY A 155 2.75 -0.20 -18.36
C GLY A 155 3.34 -0.93 -17.16
N HIS A 156 4.12 -0.19 -16.39
CA HIS A 156 4.66 -0.63 -15.11
C HIS A 156 4.47 0.48 -14.07
N THR A 157 4.76 0.19 -12.82
CA THR A 157 4.74 1.20 -11.75
C THR A 157 5.65 2.38 -12.12
N SER A 158 5.12 3.61 -11.94
CA SER A 158 5.84 4.83 -12.29
C SER A 158 6.38 5.51 -11.04
N SER A 159 7.69 5.56 -10.90
CA SER A 159 8.36 6.28 -9.82
C SER A 159 8.02 7.78 -9.84
N ILE A 160 7.98 8.40 -11.02
CA ILE A 160 7.64 9.82 -11.15
C ILE A 160 6.27 10.11 -10.53
N ARG A 161 5.23 9.35 -10.90
CA ARG A 161 3.87 9.58 -10.41
C ARG A 161 3.74 9.40 -8.90
N ARG A 162 4.36 8.36 -8.35
CA ARG A 162 4.31 8.14 -6.91
C ARG A 162 5.05 9.22 -6.13
N ILE A 163 6.18 9.71 -6.64
CA ILE A 163 6.97 10.78 -6.02
C ILE A 163 6.19 12.10 -6.05
N GLU A 164 5.63 12.50 -7.20
CA GLU A 164 4.76 13.66 -7.32
C GLU A 164 3.56 13.61 -6.37
N ALA A 165 3.04 12.42 -6.11
CA ALA A 165 1.93 12.18 -5.19
C ALA A 165 2.34 12.03 -3.72
N ALA A 166 3.63 12.17 -3.41
CA ALA A 166 4.21 11.91 -2.08
C ALA A 166 3.87 10.51 -1.53
N MET A 167 3.79 9.51 -2.40
CA MET A 167 3.59 8.10 -2.01
C MET A 167 4.97 7.47 -1.75
N LEU A 168 5.16 6.99 -0.55
CA LEU A 168 6.41 6.35 -0.14
C LEU A 168 6.54 4.94 -0.74
N SER A 169 7.79 4.52 -0.89
CA SER A 169 8.14 3.16 -1.29
C SER A 169 9.01 2.51 -0.22
N TYR A 170 8.60 1.35 0.26
CA TYR A 170 9.41 0.58 1.18
C TYR A 170 10.76 0.21 0.51
N ASN A 171 11.83 0.15 1.28
CA ASN A 171 13.23 0.04 0.87
C ASN A 171 13.82 1.26 0.15
N ALA A 172 13.06 2.03 -0.62
CA ALA A 172 13.56 3.26 -1.24
C ALA A 172 13.52 4.44 -0.26
N ASP A 173 12.34 4.76 0.25
CA ASP A 173 12.11 5.94 1.08
C ASP A 173 12.14 5.64 2.59
N MET A 174 11.78 4.44 2.97
CA MET A 174 11.68 4.02 4.37
C MET A 174 12.14 2.58 4.58
N THR A 175 12.65 2.32 5.76
CA THR A 175 13.09 1.00 6.26
C THR A 175 12.78 0.87 7.75
N THR A 176 13.21 -0.21 8.37
CA THR A 176 13.14 -0.37 9.84
C THR A 176 13.96 0.67 10.63
N ALA A 177 14.80 1.46 9.97
CA ALA A 177 15.52 2.58 10.59
C ALA A 177 14.67 3.84 10.73
N ASP A 178 13.50 3.86 10.11
CA ASP A 178 12.59 5.02 10.08
C ASP A 178 11.30 4.68 10.83
N ASN A 179 10.76 5.63 11.56
CA ASN A 179 9.51 5.45 12.29
C ASN A 179 8.37 6.27 11.68
N PRO A 180 7.10 5.93 11.94
CA PRO A 180 5.95 6.61 11.35
C PRO A 180 5.91 8.13 11.55
N TYR A 181 6.44 8.63 12.67
CA TYR A 181 6.43 10.08 12.95
C TYR A 181 7.45 10.83 12.09
N GLU A 182 8.63 10.25 11.83
CA GLU A 182 9.60 10.81 10.89
C GLU A 182 9.06 10.86 9.46
N LEU A 183 8.23 9.88 9.10
CA LEU A 183 7.63 9.73 7.77
C LEU A 183 6.34 10.57 7.56
N GLY A 184 5.88 11.31 8.58
CA GLY A 184 4.62 12.06 8.51
C GLY A 184 3.37 11.15 8.47
N MET A 185 3.48 9.91 8.96
CA MET A 185 2.41 8.92 9.02
C MET A 185 1.78 8.78 10.41
N ASP A 186 1.95 9.76 11.28
CA ASP A 186 1.44 9.80 12.65
C ASP A 186 -0.06 9.52 12.75
N ARG A 187 -0.84 9.95 11.76
CA ARG A 187 -2.29 9.69 11.65
C ARG A 187 -2.66 8.20 11.62
N LEU A 188 -1.72 7.33 11.23
CA LEU A 188 -1.92 5.88 11.18
C LEU A 188 -1.58 5.20 12.50
N VAL A 189 -0.91 5.91 13.43
CA VAL A 189 -0.45 5.39 14.72
C VAL A 189 -1.42 5.77 15.82
N VAL A 190 -2.13 4.79 16.39
CA VAL A 190 -3.09 5.00 17.47
C VAL A 190 -2.52 4.41 18.77
N CYS A 191 -1.70 5.18 19.47
CA CYS A 191 -1.06 4.77 20.72
C CYS A 191 -1.96 4.89 21.95
N ASP A 192 -3.04 5.68 21.90
CA ASP A 192 -3.89 6.01 23.04
C ASP A 192 -5.05 5.00 23.23
N GLY A 193 -5.13 3.99 22.36
CA GLY A 193 -6.15 2.94 22.44
C GLY A 193 -5.85 1.87 23.49
N SER A 194 -6.87 1.11 23.88
CA SER A 194 -6.77 -0.01 24.83
C SER A 194 -6.13 -1.27 24.24
N PHE A 195 -6.00 -1.37 22.92
CA PHE A 195 -5.36 -2.50 22.26
C PHE A 195 -3.84 -2.36 22.26
N ASP A 196 -3.16 -3.49 22.35
CA ASP A 196 -1.72 -3.56 22.24
C ASP A 196 -1.29 -3.93 20.80
N PHE A 197 -0.07 -3.56 20.43
CA PHE A 197 0.55 -3.93 19.16
C PHE A 197 2.08 -3.83 19.28
N ILE A 198 2.79 -4.50 18.39
CA ILE A 198 4.25 -4.48 18.35
C ILE A 198 4.75 -3.07 18.09
N GLY A 199 5.67 -2.58 18.93
CA GLY A 199 6.22 -1.24 18.81
C GLY A 199 5.45 -0.14 19.56
N LYS A 200 4.25 -0.40 20.11
CA LYS A 200 3.41 0.61 20.77
C LYS A 200 4.15 1.43 21.81
N LYS A 201 4.88 0.79 22.73
CA LYS A 201 5.62 1.47 23.81
C LYS A 201 6.73 2.37 23.26
N SER A 202 7.45 1.91 22.26
CA SER A 202 8.50 2.67 21.60
C SER A 202 7.92 3.87 20.85
N LEU A 203 6.81 3.69 20.13
CA LEU A 203 6.12 4.76 19.43
C LEU A 203 5.52 5.81 20.40
N GLN A 204 5.00 5.40 21.56
CA GLN A 204 4.59 6.35 22.61
C GLN A 204 5.76 7.19 23.12
N LYS A 205 6.93 6.56 23.31
CA LYS A 205 8.15 7.26 23.72
C LYS A 205 8.60 8.25 22.66
N ILE A 206 8.70 7.82 21.38
CA ILE A 206 9.09 8.66 20.26
C ILE A 206 8.15 9.86 20.14
N LYS A 207 6.83 9.63 20.22
CA LYS A 207 5.82 10.71 20.19
C LYS A 207 6.04 11.76 21.28
N LYS A 208 6.42 11.33 22.48
CA LYS A 208 6.68 12.22 23.61
C LYS A 208 7.98 13.00 23.47
N GLU A 209 9.04 12.36 22.97
CA GLU A 209 10.38 12.95 22.84
C GLU A 209 10.51 13.80 21.58
N GLY A 210 9.62 13.58 20.60
CA GLY A 210 9.70 14.18 19.26
C GLY A 210 10.72 13.49 18.36
N VAL A 211 10.68 13.83 17.07
CA VAL A 211 11.59 13.29 16.07
C VAL A 211 12.70 14.28 15.72
N LYS A 212 13.86 13.77 15.34
CA LYS A 212 15.03 14.59 14.94
C LYS A 212 15.10 14.80 13.42
N ARG A 213 14.41 13.98 12.66
CA ARG A 213 14.36 14.01 11.19
C ARG A 213 12.90 14.06 10.77
N ASN A 214 12.65 14.64 9.61
CA ASN A 214 11.34 14.61 8.99
C ASN A 214 11.51 14.28 7.51
N PHE A 215 10.66 13.39 7.00
CA PHE A 215 10.50 13.18 5.58
C PHE A 215 9.75 14.36 4.98
N VAL A 216 10.29 14.95 3.93
CA VAL A 216 9.72 16.13 3.27
C VAL A 216 9.81 16.01 1.76
N GLY A 217 8.83 16.55 1.06
CA GLY A 217 8.92 16.76 -0.38
C GLY A 217 9.82 17.97 -0.69
N LEU A 218 10.64 17.84 -1.71
CA LEU A 218 11.47 18.93 -2.23
C LEU A 218 11.08 19.19 -3.68
N GLU A 219 10.92 20.46 -4.01
CA GLU A 219 10.86 20.90 -5.41
C GLU A 219 12.27 21.25 -5.86
N ILE A 220 12.71 20.61 -6.93
CA ILE A 220 14.06 20.78 -7.49
C ILE A 220 13.94 21.62 -8.75
N SER A 221 14.70 22.71 -8.81
CA SER A 221 14.85 23.55 -10.02
C SER A 221 16.11 23.17 -10.78
N GLY A 222 16.10 23.36 -12.09
CA GLY A 222 17.23 23.08 -12.97
C GLY A 222 16.81 22.25 -14.19
N GLU A 223 17.78 21.63 -14.84
CA GLU A 223 17.50 20.71 -15.95
C GLU A 223 16.79 19.45 -15.44
N PRO A 224 15.88 18.86 -16.24
CA PRO A 224 15.21 17.63 -15.87
C PRO A 224 16.20 16.51 -15.56
N LEU A 225 15.89 15.74 -14.53
CA LEU A 225 16.67 14.54 -14.19
C LEU A 225 16.50 13.49 -15.27
N ILE A 226 17.59 12.85 -15.67
CA ILE A 226 17.57 11.73 -16.62
C ILE A 226 17.67 10.43 -15.81
N GLY A 227 16.55 9.77 -15.60
CA GLY A 227 16.44 8.55 -14.82
C GLY A 227 16.24 8.79 -13.31
N SER A 228 16.12 7.71 -12.56
CA SER A 228 16.00 7.74 -11.10
C SER A 228 17.39 7.90 -10.47
N ASN A 229 17.41 8.38 -9.23
CA ASN A 229 18.65 8.40 -8.45
C ASN A 229 19.03 6.99 -8.01
N ASP A 230 20.21 6.52 -8.41
CA ASP A 230 20.75 5.21 -8.02
C ASP A 230 21.35 5.24 -6.60
N GLU A 231 21.65 6.42 -6.09
CA GLU A 231 22.23 6.65 -4.79
C GLU A 231 21.46 7.72 -4.01
N ARG A 232 21.56 7.69 -2.69
CA ARG A 232 21.01 8.73 -1.82
C ARG A 232 21.86 9.99 -1.90
N TRP A 233 21.42 10.98 -2.67
CA TRP A 233 22.13 12.25 -2.81
C TRP A 233 22.05 13.07 -1.54
N SER A 234 23.20 13.65 -1.13
CA SER A 234 23.25 14.49 0.06
C SER A 234 22.60 15.85 -0.17
N VAL A 235 21.78 16.26 0.77
CA VAL A 235 21.23 17.64 0.83
C VAL A 235 22.16 18.48 1.70
N ILE A 236 22.71 19.53 1.11
CA ILE A 236 23.68 20.44 1.75
C ILE A 236 23.05 21.82 1.96
N LYS A 237 23.13 22.33 3.18
CA LYS A 237 22.72 23.70 3.53
C LYS A 237 23.88 24.35 4.30
N ASN A 238 24.31 25.54 3.88
CA ASN A 238 25.42 26.27 4.50
C ASN A 238 26.72 25.44 4.64
N ARG A 239 27.02 24.61 3.65
CA ARG A 239 28.17 23.65 3.62
C ARG A 239 28.07 22.47 4.61
N GLU A 240 26.92 22.29 5.26
CA GLU A 240 26.68 21.18 6.16
C GLU A 240 25.66 20.22 5.54
N LYS A 241 25.86 18.92 5.74
CA LYS A 241 24.89 17.91 5.32
C LYS A 241 23.71 17.93 6.28
N VAL A 242 22.54 18.32 5.77
CA VAL A 242 21.29 18.40 6.54
C VAL A 242 20.32 17.25 6.26
N GLY A 243 20.58 16.45 5.24
CA GLY A 243 19.71 15.32 4.87
C GLY A 243 20.21 14.60 3.62
N TYR A 244 19.32 13.80 3.06
CA TYR A 244 19.56 13.09 1.80
C TYR A 244 18.26 12.88 1.02
N ILE A 245 18.37 12.74 -0.29
CA ILE A 245 17.25 12.38 -1.19
C ILE A 245 17.12 10.87 -1.19
N THR A 246 15.91 10.38 -0.99
CA THR A 246 15.58 8.94 -1.05
C THR A 246 15.11 8.54 -2.44
N SER A 247 14.30 9.39 -3.06
CA SER A 247 13.74 9.17 -4.40
C SER A 247 13.65 10.48 -5.15
N ALA A 248 14.03 10.49 -6.43
CA ALA A 248 13.94 11.62 -7.35
C ALA A 248 13.61 11.15 -8.77
#